data_61e3ddff286e7dad5e566fe6cba05ea6
#
_entry.id   61e3ddff286e7dad5e566fe6cba05ea6
#
_cell.length_a   1.000
_cell.length_b   1.000
_cell.length_c   1.000
_cell.angle_alpha   90.00
_cell.angle_beta   90.00
_cell.angle_gamma   90.00
#
_symmetry.space_group_name_H-M   'P 1'
#
loop_
_entity.id
_entity.type
_entity.pdbx_description
1 polymer ?
#
loop_
_entity_poly.entity_id
_entity_poly.type
_entity_poly.pdbx_seq_one_letter_code
_entity_poly.pdbx_strand_id
1 'polypeptide(L)'
;MGARIRRFGGTVLAATLVVGLTSATASATPGRDALRQAMAELARSGAAGVQVRLHDATGDWTGAAGVRELRGGAVSTNGRFRAGSITKTFVSTVVLQLVDEGTVALDNPIDEYLPEYGIDPRITVRMLLQHTSGLFNYTGEARPDGTLEPGIPLYGKDFEDNQFRTYTPAELVGVALSKPARFEPGTSWSYSNTNYVLAGQLIERVTGTSYADQIRQRVLRPLGLHNTVLPGAKTTIPGPHAHGYYAYRLTDQLRVLDVSRVNPTWANSAGEIISTTRDLDTFITALLDGDLLPADLLAEMRDFLPIGGGSGYGLGLHTIDAGPSCGGVYEGHTGGIHGYQSYLFSKADGSIRFELSVTNDATDSADPEAAHRFAVAVNNVLIAAVCGTARPADRATMFDGLAVA
;
A
#
# COMPACT_ATOMS: atom_id res chain seq x y z
N MET A 1 81.00 62.55 6.13
CA MET A 1 80.12 62.21 5.01
C MET A 1 79.08 61.20 5.47
N GLY A 2 77.94 61.72 5.91
CA GLY A 2 76.89 60.87 6.54
C GLY A 2 75.71 60.65 5.58
N ALA A 3 75.33 59.45 5.38
CA ALA A 3 74.11 59.09 4.66
C ALA A 3 72.99 58.79 5.64
N ARG A 4 71.91 59.52 5.60
CA ARG A 4 70.68 59.34 6.38
C ARG A 4 69.79 58.31 5.71
N ILE A 5 69.49 57.22 6.39
CA ILE A 5 68.48 56.27 5.96
C ILE A 5 67.14 56.68 6.58
N ARG A 6 66.14 56.95 5.71
CA ARG A 6 64.75 57.20 6.09
C ARG A 6 64.03 55.84 6.26
N ARG A 7 63.48 55.61 7.39
CA ARG A 7 62.56 54.52 7.63
C ARG A 7 61.16 54.92 7.21
N PHE A 8 60.55 54.16 6.24
CA PHE A 8 59.16 54.20 5.95
C PHE A 8 58.41 53.18 6.78
N GLY A 9 57.53 53.65 7.67
CA GLY A 9 56.60 52.79 8.41
C GLY A 9 55.41 52.42 7.51
N GLY A 10 55.28 51.16 7.16
CA GLY A 10 54.10 50.65 6.51
C GLY A 10 53.12 50.08 7.52
N THR A 11 51.97 50.70 7.65
CA THR A 11 50.84 50.21 8.46
C THR A 11 50.13 49.11 7.68
N VAL A 12 50.19 47.88 8.16
CA VAL A 12 49.42 46.75 7.58
C VAL A 12 48.04 46.77 8.24
N LEU A 13 47.00 47.12 7.48
CA LEU A 13 45.62 46.95 7.86
C LEU A 13 45.24 45.47 7.64
N ALA A 14 45.06 44.71 8.73
CA ALA A 14 44.47 43.37 8.66
C ALA A 14 42.94 43.50 8.52
N ALA A 15 42.42 43.23 7.32
CA ALA A 15 41.00 43.06 7.09
C ALA A 15 40.58 41.68 7.54
N THR A 16 39.91 41.59 8.68
CA THR A 16 39.23 40.35 9.16
C THR A 16 37.95 40.15 8.35
N LEU A 17 37.98 39.17 7.41
CA LEU A 17 36.80 38.70 6.73
C LEU A 17 35.96 37.83 7.71
N VAL A 18 34.91 38.42 8.27
CA VAL A 18 33.90 37.65 9.01
C VAL A 18 33.02 36.97 7.95
N VAL A 19 33.30 35.69 7.68
CA VAL A 19 32.39 34.84 6.91
C VAL A 19 31.21 34.48 7.83
N GLY A 20 30.14 35.26 7.72
CA GLY A 20 28.86 34.93 8.34
C GLY A 20 28.30 33.66 7.70
N LEU A 21 28.42 32.51 8.39
CA LEU A 21 27.66 31.31 8.13
C LEU A 21 26.19 31.63 8.45
N THR A 22 25.45 32.18 7.48
CA THR A 22 24.00 32.16 7.54
C THR A 22 23.57 30.69 7.34
N SER A 23 23.31 30.00 8.44
CA SER A 23 22.54 28.77 8.43
C SER A 23 21.17 29.14 7.83
N ALA A 24 20.96 28.82 6.55
CA ALA A 24 19.64 28.87 5.95
C ALA A 24 18.79 27.87 6.72
N THR A 25 18.05 28.32 7.72
CA THR A 25 16.92 27.58 8.27
C THR A 25 15.94 27.42 7.12
N ALA A 26 15.87 26.21 6.57
CA ALA A 26 14.82 25.86 5.62
C ALA A 26 13.49 26.24 6.27
N SER A 27 12.80 27.25 5.75
CA SER A 27 11.46 27.62 6.18
C SER A 27 10.58 26.41 5.96
N ALA A 28 10.19 25.76 7.03
CA ALA A 28 9.28 24.63 6.97
C ALA A 28 7.93 25.14 6.45
N THR A 29 7.47 24.59 5.35
CA THR A 29 6.15 24.89 4.79
C THR A 29 5.11 24.42 5.81
N PRO A 30 4.13 25.23 6.24
CA PRO A 30 3.22 24.89 7.34
C PRO A 30 2.53 23.50 7.21
N GLY A 31 2.19 23.07 5.97
CA GLY A 31 1.62 21.76 5.71
C GLY A 31 2.58 20.60 6.00
N ARG A 32 3.87 20.77 5.74
CA ARG A 32 4.88 19.72 6.00
C ARG A 32 5.15 19.52 7.50
N ASP A 33 5.00 20.56 8.32
CA ASP A 33 5.15 20.44 9.77
C ASP A 33 3.98 19.71 10.40
N ALA A 34 2.75 19.97 9.96
CA ALA A 34 1.57 19.20 10.38
C ALA A 34 1.71 17.71 10.05
N LEU A 35 2.21 17.39 8.85
CA LEU A 35 2.45 16.01 8.42
C LEU A 35 3.55 15.34 9.27
N ARG A 36 4.68 16.03 9.53
CA ARG A 36 5.72 15.53 10.43
C ARG A 36 5.20 15.26 11.84
N GLN A 37 4.37 16.15 12.35
CA GLN A 37 3.76 15.99 13.69
C GLN A 37 2.81 14.79 13.72
N ALA A 38 1.95 14.61 12.69
CA ALA A 38 1.04 13.48 12.59
C ALA A 38 1.81 12.14 12.48
N MET A 39 2.88 12.08 11.69
CA MET A 39 3.75 10.91 11.60
C MET A 39 4.40 10.57 12.94
N ALA A 40 4.89 11.58 13.66
CA ALA A 40 5.49 11.38 15.00
C ALA A 40 4.45 10.90 16.02
N GLU A 41 3.20 11.34 15.91
CA GLU A 41 2.10 10.86 16.75
C GLU A 41 1.75 9.40 16.41
N LEU A 42 1.66 9.06 15.13
CA LEU A 42 1.43 7.68 14.71
C LEU A 42 2.50 6.73 15.25
N ALA A 43 3.78 7.16 15.23
CA ALA A 43 4.88 6.38 15.83
C ALA A 43 4.76 6.21 17.34
N ARG A 44 3.97 7.03 18.07
CA ARG A 44 3.67 6.86 19.49
C ARG A 44 2.38 6.08 19.74
N SER A 45 1.62 5.81 18.70
CA SER A 45 0.27 5.24 18.79
C SER A 45 0.18 3.78 18.32
N GLY A 46 1.32 3.08 18.19
CA GLY A 46 1.35 1.66 17.81
C GLY A 46 2.12 1.38 16.52
N ALA A 47 2.73 2.40 15.88
CA ALA A 47 3.60 2.17 14.73
C ALA A 47 5.07 2.07 15.19
N ALA A 48 5.79 1.03 14.74
CA ALA A 48 7.23 0.97 14.86
C ALA A 48 7.89 1.98 13.92
N GLY A 49 7.54 1.93 12.64
CA GLY A 49 8.07 2.80 11.60
C GLY A 49 7.00 3.38 10.70
N VAL A 50 7.19 4.63 10.30
CA VAL A 50 6.32 5.37 9.39
C VAL A 50 7.19 5.99 8.32
N GLN A 51 6.84 5.83 7.05
CA GLN A 51 7.46 6.54 5.93
C GLN A 51 6.39 7.06 4.97
N VAL A 52 6.55 8.29 4.52
CA VAL A 52 5.65 9.01 3.62
C VAL A 52 6.42 9.59 2.46
N ARG A 53 5.86 9.49 1.28
CA ARG A 53 6.14 10.33 0.13
C ARG A 53 4.89 11.16 -0.16
N LEU A 54 5.06 12.41 -0.54
CA LEU A 54 3.98 13.32 -0.93
C LEU A 54 4.47 14.18 -2.08
N HIS A 55 3.68 14.22 -3.14
CA HIS A 55 3.78 15.19 -4.21
C HIS A 55 2.59 16.16 -4.13
N ASP A 56 2.85 17.44 -4.18
CA ASP A 56 1.83 18.50 -4.22
C ASP A 56 2.35 19.73 -4.97
N ALA A 57 1.59 20.81 -4.97
CA ALA A 57 1.96 22.08 -5.63
C ALA A 57 3.31 22.67 -5.16
N THR A 58 3.86 22.20 -4.04
CA THR A 58 5.20 22.60 -3.54
C THR A 58 6.31 21.63 -3.95
N GLY A 59 5.96 20.58 -4.71
CA GLY A 59 6.88 19.53 -5.19
C GLY A 59 6.95 18.31 -4.30
N ASP A 60 7.94 17.47 -4.60
CA ASP A 60 8.16 16.20 -3.90
C ASP A 60 8.71 16.39 -2.49
N TRP A 61 8.18 15.62 -1.57
CA TRP A 61 8.66 15.54 -0.20
C TRP A 61 8.67 14.10 0.31
N THR A 62 9.62 13.78 1.17
CA THR A 62 9.67 12.48 1.87
C THR A 62 9.95 12.69 3.34
N GLY A 63 9.35 11.86 4.18
CA GLY A 63 9.57 11.87 5.62
C GLY A 63 9.54 10.47 6.20
N ALA A 64 10.14 10.34 7.39
CA ALA A 64 10.06 9.12 8.19
C ALA A 64 9.98 9.47 9.66
N ALA A 65 9.32 8.60 10.44
CA ALA A 65 9.22 8.70 11.90
C ALA A 65 9.29 7.30 12.53
N GLY A 66 9.50 7.25 13.85
CA GLY A 66 9.62 6.00 14.59
C GLY A 66 11.00 5.36 14.46
N VAL A 67 11.03 4.02 14.56
CA VAL A 67 12.27 3.23 14.58
C VAL A 67 12.24 2.14 13.52
N ARG A 68 13.40 1.76 12.99
CA ARG A 68 13.53 0.69 12.01
C ARG A 68 13.13 -0.68 12.60
N GLU A 69 13.46 -0.91 13.83
CA GLU A 69 13.14 -2.11 14.61
C GLU A 69 12.97 -1.72 16.09
N LEU A 70 12.28 -2.54 16.89
CA LEU A 70 11.99 -2.19 18.31
C LEU A 70 13.24 -1.90 19.14
N ARG A 71 14.41 -2.36 18.71
CA ARG A 71 15.70 -2.06 19.35
C ARG A 71 16.31 -0.72 18.92
N GLY A 72 15.68 0.01 17.98
CA GLY A 72 16.09 1.32 17.49
C GLY A 72 16.48 1.33 16.01
N GLY A 73 17.27 2.32 15.63
CA GLY A 73 17.68 2.58 14.27
C GLY A 73 16.71 3.51 13.53
N ALA A 74 17.24 4.27 12.57
CA ALA A 74 16.45 5.21 11.79
C ALA A 74 15.64 4.49 10.69
N VAL A 75 14.39 4.91 10.51
CA VAL A 75 13.55 4.49 9.38
C VAL A 75 14.07 5.17 8.11
N SER A 76 14.22 4.40 7.03
CA SER A 76 14.55 4.96 5.71
C SER A 76 13.32 5.66 5.13
N THR A 77 13.51 6.83 4.49
CA THR A 77 12.43 7.55 3.79
C THR A 77 12.01 6.87 2.47
N ASN A 78 12.75 5.86 2.02
CA ASN A 78 12.45 5.05 0.85
C ASN A 78 12.86 3.60 1.08
N GLY A 79 12.63 3.08 2.29
CA GLY A 79 12.81 1.67 2.62
C GLY A 79 11.79 0.80 1.90
N ARG A 80 12.13 -0.48 1.69
CA ARG A 80 11.18 -1.45 1.15
C ARG A 80 10.19 -1.88 2.23
N PHE A 81 8.99 -2.21 1.79
CA PHE A 81 7.92 -2.71 2.66
C PHE A 81 7.02 -3.69 1.91
N ARG A 82 6.31 -4.53 2.63
CA ARG A 82 5.27 -5.37 2.04
C ARG A 82 4.07 -4.48 1.71
N ALA A 83 3.74 -4.39 0.42
CA ALA A 83 2.70 -3.47 -0.08
C ALA A 83 1.28 -4.05 0.04
N GLY A 84 1.15 -5.34 0.43
CA GLY A 84 -0.16 -5.96 0.60
C GLY A 84 -1.03 -5.81 -0.64
N SER A 85 -2.29 -5.48 -0.45
CA SER A 85 -3.30 -5.44 -1.51
C SER A 85 -3.07 -4.40 -2.61
N ILE A 86 -2.11 -3.48 -2.48
CA ILE A 86 -1.66 -2.68 -3.63
C ILE A 86 -1.20 -3.58 -4.80
N THR A 87 -0.80 -4.82 -4.51
CA THR A 87 -0.55 -5.87 -5.51
C THR A 87 -1.69 -6.02 -6.52
N LYS A 88 -2.94 -5.85 -6.08
CA LYS A 88 -4.12 -6.01 -6.91
C LYS A 88 -4.16 -5.03 -8.08
N THR A 89 -3.74 -3.79 -7.86
CA THR A 89 -3.66 -2.79 -8.92
C THR A 89 -2.66 -3.19 -10.01
N PHE A 90 -1.52 -3.78 -9.64
CA PHE A 90 -0.54 -4.32 -10.60
C PHE A 90 -1.12 -5.51 -11.38
N VAL A 91 -1.82 -6.43 -10.72
CA VAL A 91 -2.46 -7.59 -11.35
C VAL A 91 -3.55 -7.14 -12.32
N SER A 92 -4.42 -6.22 -11.91
CA SER A 92 -5.47 -5.67 -12.77
C SER A 92 -4.90 -4.96 -14.00
N THR A 93 -3.82 -4.19 -13.83
CA THR A 93 -3.12 -3.55 -14.96
C THR A 93 -2.69 -4.59 -15.99
N VAL A 94 -2.11 -5.71 -15.56
CA VAL A 94 -1.68 -6.78 -16.48
C VAL A 94 -2.89 -7.47 -17.13
N VAL A 95 -3.97 -7.76 -16.38
CA VAL A 95 -5.18 -8.33 -16.97
C VAL A 95 -5.77 -7.40 -18.02
N LEU A 96 -5.83 -6.10 -17.77
CA LEU A 96 -6.33 -5.11 -18.72
C LEU A 96 -5.43 -4.97 -19.97
N GLN A 97 -4.11 -5.10 -19.83
CA GLN A 97 -3.21 -5.19 -20.98
C GLN A 97 -3.48 -6.44 -21.82
N LEU A 98 -3.82 -7.57 -21.21
CA LEU A 98 -4.22 -8.79 -21.92
C LEU A 98 -5.60 -8.66 -22.57
N VAL A 99 -6.46 -7.79 -22.05
CA VAL A 99 -7.72 -7.41 -22.69
C VAL A 99 -7.44 -6.56 -23.94
N ASP A 100 -6.55 -5.59 -23.87
CA ASP A 100 -6.12 -4.78 -25.03
C ASP A 100 -5.54 -5.65 -26.15
N GLU A 101 -4.79 -6.68 -25.79
CA GLU A 101 -4.22 -7.68 -26.71
C GLU A 101 -5.27 -8.65 -27.28
N GLY A 102 -6.54 -8.58 -26.84
CA GLY A 102 -7.61 -9.48 -27.26
C GLY A 102 -7.46 -10.93 -26.74
N THR A 103 -6.55 -11.16 -25.77
CA THR A 103 -6.29 -12.49 -25.18
C THR A 103 -7.29 -12.83 -24.08
N VAL A 104 -7.81 -11.82 -23.39
CA VAL A 104 -8.81 -11.90 -22.32
C VAL A 104 -9.99 -11.00 -22.69
N ALA A 105 -11.21 -11.42 -22.34
CA ALA A 105 -12.39 -10.55 -22.39
C ALA A 105 -12.95 -10.37 -20.98
N LEU A 106 -13.20 -9.12 -20.58
CA LEU A 106 -13.67 -8.81 -19.22
C LEU A 106 -14.99 -9.50 -18.86
N ASP A 107 -15.88 -9.62 -19.83
CA ASP A 107 -17.23 -10.15 -19.62
C ASP A 107 -17.37 -11.64 -19.94
N ASN A 108 -16.26 -12.32 -20.31
CA ASN A 108 -16.25 -13.77 -20.44
C ASN A 108 -16.23 -14.44 -19.05
N PRO A 109 -16.90 -15.60 -18.94
CA PRO A 109 -16.81 -16.45 -17.75
C PRO A 109 -15.37 -16.84 -17.43
N ILE A 110 -15.00 -16.72 -16.15
CA ILE A 110 -13.65 -17.17 -15.71
C ILE A 110 -13.45 -18.69 -15.88
N ASP A 111 -14.53 -19.45 -15.83
CA ASP A 111 -14.56 -20.91 -16.04
C ASP A 111 -14.08 -21.32 -17.45
N GLU A 112 -14.27 -20.47 -18.47
CA GLU A 112 -13.71 -20.71 -19.81
C GLU A 112 -12.17 -20.72 -19.81
N TYR A 113 -11.55 -19.94 -18.96
CA TYR A 113 -10.09 -19.86 -18.81
C TYR A 113 -9.54 -20.88 -17.80
N LEU A 114 -10.28 -21.14 -16.73
CA LEU A 114 -9.86 -21.94 -15.58
C LEU A 114 -10.87 -23.05 -15.24
N PRO A 115 -11.20 -23.95 -16.20
CA PRO A 115 -12.25 -24.96 -16.03
C PRO A 115 -11.95 -25.97 -14.90
N GLU A 116 -10.68 -26.13 -14.52
CA GLU A 116 -10.28 -27.05 -13.46
C GLU A 116 -10.81 -26.68 -12.08
N TYR A 117 -11.23 -25.43 -11.87
CA TYR A 117 -11.79 -25.01 -10.58
C TYR A 117 -13.31 -25.24 -10.48
N GLY A 118 -14.02 -25.43 -11.59
CA GLY A 118 -15.48 -25.61 -11.59
C GLY A 118 -16.22 -24.43 -10.99
N ILE A 119 -15.78 -23.22 -11.29
CA ILE A 119 -16.38 -21.97 -10.82
C ILE A 119 -17.73 -21.75 -11.53
N ASP A 120 -18.68 -21.13 -10.83
CA ASP A 120 -19.97 -20.76 -11.44
C ASP A 120 -19.75 -19.99 -12.75
N PRO A 121 -20.28 -20.49 -13.89
CA PRO A 121 -20.04 -19.89 -15.22
C PRO A 121 -20.65 -18.50 -15.40
N ARG A 122 -21.40 -17.99 -14.42
CA ARG A 122 -21.88 -16.61 -14.41
C ARG A 122 -20.84 -15.63 -13.90
N ILE A 123 -19.76 -16.10 -13.25
CA ILE A 123 -18.68 -15.25 -12.73
C ILE A 123 -17.74 -14.89 -13.87
N THR A 124 -17.70 -13.59 -14.21
CA THR A 124 -16.85 -13.05 -15.25
C THR A 124 -15.49 -12.57 -14.70
N VAL A 125 -14.52 -12.33 -15.60
CA VAL A 125 -13.24 -11.71 -15.25
C VAL A 125 -13.45 -10.34 -14.59
N ARG A 126 -14.38 -9.51 -15.12
CA ARG A 126 -14.79 -8.22 -14.54
C ARG A 126 -15.21 -8.37 -13.07
N MET A 127 -16.07 -9.35 -12.78
CA MET A 127 -16.56 -9.60 -11.42
C MET A 127 -15.46 -10.00 -10.44
N LEU A 128 -14.40 -10.66 -10.91
CA LEU A 128 -13.22 -10.91 -10.07
C LEU A 128 -12.50 -9.61 -9.75
N LEU A 129 -12.16 -8.81 -10.76
CA LEU A 129 -11.38 -7.58 -10.56
C LEU A 129 -12.12 -6.55 -9.71
N GLN A 130 -13.46 -6.54 -9.76
CA GLN A 130 -14.34 -5.57 -9.09
C GLN A 130 -14.91 -6.07 -7.74
N HIS A 131 -14.63 -7.31 -7.35
CA HIS A 131 -15.15 -7.95 -6.11
C HIS A 131 -16.68 -8.14 -6.09
N THR A 132 -17.28 -8.42 -7.24
CA THR A 132 -18.71 -8.71 -7.37
C THR A 132 -19.01 -10.17 -7.69
N SER A 133 -18.02 -11.06 -7.58
CA SER A 133 -18.14 -12.49 -7.85
C SER A 133 -18.98 -13.26 -6.83
N GLY A 134 -19.06 -12.81 -5.59
CA GLY A 134 -19.65 -13.55 -4.47
C GLY A 134 -18.79 -14.68 -3.91
N LEU A 135 -17.56 -14.90 -4.42
CA LEU A 135 -16.67 -15.94 -3.91
C LEU A 135 -16.19 -15.63 -2.49
N PHE A 136 -16.24 -16.63 -1.62
CA PHE A 136 -15.73 -16.54 -0.25
C PHE A 136 -14.27 -16.11 -0.24
N ASN A 137 -13.91 -15.25 0.71
CA ASN A 137 -12.52 -14.82 0.88
C ASN A 137 -11.72 -15.89 1.66
N TYR A 138 -10.76 -16.54 1.02
CA TYR A 138 -9.96 -17.61 1.65
C TYR A 138 -9.19 -17.15 2.90
N THR A 139 -9.01 -15.86 3.11
CA THR A 139 -8.38 -15.34 4.35
C THR A 139 -9.35 -15.28 5.54
N GLY A 140 -10.61 -15.58 5.30
CA GLY A 140 -11.69 -15.49 6.28
C GLY A 140 -12.58 -14.27 6.06
N GLU A 141 -13.75 -14.29 6.65
CA GLU A 141 -14.76 -13.24 6.49
C GLU A 141 -15.51 -12.96 7.78
N ALA A 142 -15.84 -11.69 8.00
CA ALA A 142 -16.74 -11.31 9.09
C ALA A 142 -18.18 -11.72 8.75
N ARG A 143 -18.85 -12.41 9.67
CA ARG A 143 -20.28 -12.68 9.60
C ARG A 143 -21.09 -11.43 10.02
N PRO A 144 -22.40 -11.38 9.69
CA PRO A 144 -23.26 -10.28 10.11
C PRO A 144 -23.34 -10.06 11.64
N ASP A 145 -23.08 -11.12 12.43
CA ASP A 145 -23.02 -11.08 13.89
C ASP A 145 -21.66 -10.61 14.44
N GLY A 146 -20.71 -10.23 13.56
CA GLY A 146 -19.37 -9.80 13.91
C GLY A 146 -18.39 -10.93 14.21
N THR A 147 -18.80 -12.20 14.14
CA THR A 147 -17.88 -13.33 14.27
C THR A 147 -17.11 -13.56 12.98
N LEU A 148 -15.88 -14.09 13.11
CA LEU A 148 -15.07 -14.45 11.94
C LEU A 148 -15.46 -15.86 11.46
N GLU A 149 -15.80 -15.99 10.17
CA GLU A 149 -15.75 -17.27 9.49
C GLU A 149 -14.32 -17.53 9.00
N PRO A 150 -13.61 -18.52 9.56
CA PRO A 150 -12.21 -18.69 9.25
C PRO A 150 -11.98 -19.22 7.84
N GLY A 151 -10.92 -18.72 7.21
CA GLY A 151 -10.31 -19.27 6.01
C GLY A 151 -9.07 -20.11 6.37
N ILE A 152 -7.93 -19.78 5.75
CA ILE A 152 -6.64 -20.35 6.12
C ILE A 152 -6.18 -19.81 7.49
N PRO A 153 -5.22 -20.47 8.17
CA PRO A 153 -4.77 -20.08 9.52
C PRO A 153 -3.90 -18.82 9.50
N LEU A 154 -4.54 -17.64 9.61
CA LEU A 154 -3.87 -16.33 9.57
C LEU A 154 -3.95 -15.54 10.89
N TYR A 155 -4.47 -16.12 11.99
CA TYR A 155 -4.65 -15.39 13.23
C TYR A 155 -4.01 -16.12 14.43
N GLY A 156 -3.49 -15.33 15.38
CA GLY A 156 -2.98 -15.83 16.64
C GLY A 156 -1.89 -16.89 16.49
N LYS A 157 -2.01 -17.96 17.29
CA LYS A 157 -1.07 -19.08 17.27
C LYS A 157 -1.05 -19.83 15.94
N ASP A 158 -2.18 -19.94 15.26
CA ASP A 158 -2.26 -20.62 13.98
C ASP A 158 -1.42 -19.91 12.91
N PHE A 159 -1.39 -18.56 12.92
CA PHE A 159 -0.46 -17.81 12.08
C PHE A 159 0.99 -18.05 12.49
N GLU A 160 1.33 -17.97 13.78
CA GLU A 160 2.70 -18.23 14.27
C GLU A 160 3.24 -19.56 13.77
N ASP A 161 2.41 -20.62 13.84
CA ASP A 161 2.79 -21.97 13.43
C ASP A 161 2.91 -22.15 11.92
N ASN A 162 2.17 -21.34 11.13
CA ASN A 162 2.08 -21.47 9.68
C ASN A 162 2.77 -20.32 8.89
N GLN A 163 3.37 -19.35 9.54
CA GLN A 163 3.94 -18.14 8.89
C GLN A 163 5.00 -18.44 7.82
N PHE A 164 5.59 -19.63 7.83
CA PHE A 164 6.58 -20.07 6.83
C PHE A 164 6.04 -21.15 5.89
N ARG A 165 4.77 -21.56 6.03
CA ARG A 165 4.15 -22.52 5.13
C ARG A 165 4.03 -21.96 3.72
N THR A 166 4.34 -22.78 2.72
CA THR A 166 4.06 -22.49 1.32
C THR A 166 2.65 -22.92 0.98
N TYR A 167 1.88 -22.02 0.39
CA TYR A 167 0.55 -22.27 -0.15
C TYR A 167 0.59 -22.23 -1.66
N THR A 168 -0.12 -23.15 -2.30
CA THR A 168 -0.36 -23.12 -3.74
C THR A 168 -1.65 -22.32 -4.04
N PRO A 169 -1.78 -21.71 -5.24
CA PRO A 169 -3.02 -21.06 -5.65
C PRO A 169 -4.25 -22.01 -5.55
N ALA A 170 -4.07 -23.27 -5.94
CA ALA A 170 -5.15 -24.27 -5.88
C ALA A 170 -5.61 -24.54 -4.44
N GLU A 171 -4.71 -24.59 -3.45
CA GLU A 171 -5.09 -24.71 -2.04
C GLU A 171 -5.92 -23.50 -1.58
N LEU A 172 -5.50 -22.27 -1.94
CA LEU A 172 -6.19 -21.04 -1.56
C LEU A 172 -7.61 -20.98 -2.16
N VAL A 173 -7.70 -21.22 -3.47
CA VAL A 173 -8.98 -21.27 -4.17
C VAL A 173 -9.86 -22.41 -3.64
N GLY A 174 -9.29 -23.59 -3.37
CA GLY A 174 -10.00 -24.74 -2.80
C GLY A 174 -10.65 -24.41 -1.46
N VAL A 175 -9.99 -23.64 -0.58
CA VAL A 175 -10.60 -23.17 0.67
C VAL A 175 -11.84 -22.32 0.39
N ALA A 176 -11.75 -21.37 -0.55
CA ALA A 176 -12.89 -20.53 -0.91
C ALA A 176 -14.06 -21.32 -1.50
N LEU A 177 -13.78 -22.24 -2.43
CA LEU A 177 -14.79 -23.06 -3.10
C LEU A 177 -15.41 -24.12 -2.18
N SER A 178 -14.79 -24.45 -1.04
CA SER A 178 -15.37 -25.30 -0.02
C SER A 178 -16.47 -24.62 0.81
N LYS A 179 -16.64 -23.31 0.64
CA LYS A 179 -17.61 -22.47 1.35
C LYS A 179 -18.74 -22.02 0.43
N PRO A 180 -19.93 -21.75 0.97
CA PRO A 180 -21.01 -21.18 0.16
C PRO A 180 -20.61 -19.80 -0.38
N ALA A 181 -21.12 -19.46 -1.58
CA ALA A 181 -21.03 -18.12 -2.10
C ALA A 181 -21.72 -17.12 -1.17
N ARG A 182 -21.20 -15.91 -1.08
CA ARG A 182 -21.73 -14.81 -0.26
C ARG A 182 -23.04 -14.27 -0.80
N PHE A 183 -23.17 -14.23 -2.11
CA PHE A 183 -24.32 -13.74 -2.86
C PHE A 183 -24.23 -14.26 -4.30
N GLU A 184 -25.32 -14.13 -5.04
CA GLU A 184 -25.36 -14.45 -6.46
C GLU A 184 -24.41 -13.54 -7.26
N PRO A 185 -23.65 -14.08 -8.24
CA PRO A 185 -22.69 -13.29 -9.00
C PRO A 185 -23.28 -12.00 -9.57
N GLY A 186 -22.59 -10.89 -9.40
CA GLY A 186 -22.97 -9.57 -9.89
C GLY A 186 -24.03 -8.83 -9.05
N THR A 187 -24.61 -9.42 -8.01
CA THR A 187 -25.73 -8.81 -7.27
C THR A 187 -25.32 -7.95 -6.06
N SER A 188 -24.07 -8.07 -5.62
CA SER A 188 -23.54 -7.33 -4.48
C SER A 188 -22.03 -7.18 -4.59
N TRP A 189 -21.44 -6.51 -3.61
CA TRP A 189 -20.00 -6.31 -3.48
C TRP A 189 -19.49 -6.91 -2.17
N SER A 190 -18.41 -7.66 -2.23
CA SER A 190 -17.64 -8.12 -1.07
C SER A 190 -16.19 -8.37 -1.45
N TYR A 191 -15.29 -7.68 -0.76
CA TYR A 191 -13.86 -7.85 -0.99
C TYR A 191 -13.42 -9.30 -0.77
N SER A 192 -12.74 -9.89 -1.76
CA SER A 192 -12.25 -11.27 -1.67
C SER A 192 -10.88 -11.42 -2.32
N ASN A 193 -9.90 -11.86 -1.52
CA ASN A 193 -8.56 -12.17 -2.03
C ASN A 193 -8.58 -13.34 -3.02
N THR A 194 -9.57 -14.23 -2.93
CA THR A 194 -9.77 -15.34 -3.87
C THR A 194 -9.86 -14.86 -5.31
N ASN A 195 -10.56 -13.75 -5.54
CA ASN A 195 -10.70 -13.15 -6.86
C ASN A 195 -9.35 -12.86 -7.52
N TYR A 196 -8.40 -12.34 -6.74
CA TYR A 196 -7.09 -11.96 -7.27
C TYR A 196 -6.11 -13.12 -7.37
N VAL A 197 -6.29 -14.18 -6.57
CA VAL A 197 -5.59 -15.44 -6.83
C VAL A 197 -6.03 -16.02 -8.17
N LEU A 198 -7.33 -16.02 -8.46
CA LEU A 198 -7.87 -16.45 -9.77
C LEU A 198 -7.41 -15.53 -10.91
N ALA A 199 -7.35 -14.20 -10.71
CA ALA A 199 -6.81 -13.28 -11.70
C ALA A 199 -5.32 -13.56 -12.00
N GLY A 200 -4.53 -13.91 -10.99
CA GLY A 200 -3.15 -14.37 -11.18
C GLY A 200 -3.08 -15.68 -11.98
N GLN A 201 -3.95 -16.65 -11.69
CA GLN A 201 -4.04 -17.90 -12.43
C GLN A 201 -4.51 -17.69 -13.88
N LEU A 202 -5.44 -16.74 -14.12
CA LEU A 202 -5.83 -16.31 -15.47
C LEU A 202 -4.63 -15.82 -16.27
N ILE A 203 -3.83 -14.91 -15.70
CA ILE A 203 -2.62 -14.41 -16.35
C ILE A 203 -1.69 -15.58 -16.73
N GLU A 204 -1.42 -16.50 -15.79
CA GLU A 204 -0.56 -17.65 -16.02
C GLU A 204 -1.09 -18.58 -17.12
N ARG A 205 -2.40 -18.82 -17.12
CA ARG A 205 -3.07 -19.66 -18.10
C ARG A 205 -2.94 -19.12 -19.53
N VAL A 206 -3.22 -17.84 -19.72
CA VAL A 206 -3.27 -17.26 -21.08
C VAL A 206 -1.90 -16.88 -21.62
N THR A 207 -0.90 -16.67 -20.74
CA THR A 207 0.45 -16.27 -21.15
C THR A 207 1.48 -17.41 -21.11
N GLY A 208 1.17 -18.52 -20.43
CA GLY A 208 2.11 -19.64 -20.21
C GLY A 208 3.29 -19.32 -19.29
N THR A 209 3.29 -18.16 -18.61
CA THR A 209 4.35 -17.74 -17.67
C THR A 209 3.75 -17.24 -16.37
N SER A 210 4.56 -17.17 -15.29
CA SER A 210 4.03 -16.73 -14.00
C SER A 210 3.48 -15.30 -14.05
N TYR A 211 2.41 -15.02 -13.27
CA TYR A 211 1.89 -13.64 -13.14
C TYR A 211 3.00 -12.68 -12.65
N ALA A 212 3.92 -13.18 -11.83
CA ALA A 212 5.05 -12.41 -11.34
C ALA A 212 6.00 -12.01 -12.49
N ASP A 213 6.23 -12.90 -13.47
CA ASP A 213 7.04 -12.59 -14.65
C ASP A 213 6.31 -11.61 -15.58
N GLN A 214 4.99 -11.73 -15.72
CA GLN A 214 4.19 -10.80 -16.51
C GLN A 214 4.21 -9.40 -15.89
N ILE A 215 3.99 -9.24 -14.59
CA ILE A 215 4.13 -7.94 -13.91
C ILE A 215 5.55 -7.39 -14.10
N ARG A 216 6.57 -8.23 -13.95
CA ARG A 216 7.96 -7.80 -14.10
C ARG A 216 8.25 -7.30 -15.51
N GLN A 217 7.75 -7.99 -16.55
CA GLN A 217 7.99 -7.65 -17.95
C GLN A 217 7.17 -6.45 -18.42
N ARG A 218 5.91 -6.37 -18.02
CA ARG A 218 4.94 -5.41 -18.54
C ARG A 218 4.88 -4.11 -17.74
N VAL A 219 5.27 -4.14 -16.46
CA VAL A 219 5.15 -2.98 -15.57
C VAL A 219 6.51 -2.62 -14.98
N LEU A 220 7.18 -3.54 -14.24
CA LEU A 220 8.36 -3.16 -13.47
C LEU A 220 9.54 -2.73 -14.34
N ARG A 221 9.84 -3.47 -15.39
CA ARG A 221 10.96 -3.17 -16.30
C ARG A 221 10.73 -1.90 -17.11
N PRO A 222 9.58 -1.71 -17.79
CA PRO A 222 9.33 -0.49 -18.56
C PRO A 222 9.40 0.79 -17.71
N LEU A 223 8.91 0.75 -16.46
CA LEU A 223 8.90 1.88 -15.55
C LEU A 223 10.17 2.00 -14.70
N GLY A 224 11.13 1.06 -14.81
CA GLY A 224 12.35 1.08 -14.00
C GLY A 224 12.12 0.89 -12.50
N LEU A 225 11.11 0.12 -12.09
CA LEU A 225 10.76 -0.11 -10.67
C LEU A 225 11.70 -1.13 -10.03
N HIS A 226 12.97 -0.77 -9.87
CA HIS A 226 14.02 -1.68 -9.43
C HIS A 226 13.93 -2.11 -7.96
N ASN A 227 13.12 -1.43 -7.15
CA ASN A 227 12.92 -1.75 -5.74
C ASN A 227 11.63 -2.52 -5.49
N THR A 228 10.85 -2.78 -6.53
CA THR A 228 9.62 -3.57 -6.49
C THR A 228 9.91 -5.01 -6.90
N VAL A 229 9.49 -5.95 -6.07
CA VAL A 229 9.70 -7.38 -6.31
C VAL A 229 8.47 -8.20 -5.92
N LEU A 230 8.28 -9.31 -6.62
CA LEU A 230 7.33 -10.37 -6.25
C LEU A 230 8.16 -11.51 -5.66
N PRO A 231 8.13 -11.70 -4.34
CA PRO A 231 9.06 -12.59 -3.63
C PRO A 231 8.76 -14.08 -3.82
N GLY A 232 7.52 -14.46 -4.15
CA GLY A 232 7.09 -15.86 -4.16
C GLY A 232 7.29 -16.47 -2.76
N ALA A 233 7.98 -17.59 -2.65
CA ALA A 233 8.25 -18.25 -1.36
C ALA A 233 9.44 -17.65 -0.58
N LYS A 234 10.08 -16.58 -1.06
CA LYS A 234 11.18 -15.93 -0.32
C LYS A 234 10.64 -15.16 0.86
N THR A 235 11.14 -15.48 2.04
CA THR A 235 10.63 -14.95 3.31
C THR A 235 11.14 -13.56 3.66
N THR A 236 12.25 -13.10 3.06
CA THR A 236 12.94 -11.87 3.44
C THR A 236 12.56 -10.69 2.56
N ILE A 237 12.53 -9.50 3.14
CA ILE A 237 12.48 -8.24 2.40
C ILE A 237 13.92 -7.86 2.00
N PRO A 238 14.24 -7.69 0.70
CA PRO A 238 15.60 -7.35 0.28
C PRO A 238 15.93 -5.89 0.56
N GLY A 239 17.17 -5.61 0.98
CA GLY A 239 17.66 -4.25 1.20
C GLY A 239 17.10 -3.55 2.46
N PRO A 240 17.28 -2.22 2.56
CA PRO A 240 16.82 -1.45 3.71
C PRO A 240 15.29 -1.50 3.87
N HIS A 241 14.81 -1.83 5.08
CA HIS A 241 13.38 -1.87 5.42
C HIS A 241 13.19 -1.65 6.91
N ALA A 242 11.98 -1.23 7.30
CA ALA A 242 11.55 -1.26 8.68
C ALA A 242 10.92 -2.62 9.01
N HIS A 243 11.13 -3.10 10.24
CA HIS A 243 10.53 -4.33 10.72
C HIS A 243 9.07 -4.08 11.11
N GLY A 244 8.20 -5.01 10.73
CA GLY A 244 6.82 -5.06 11.16
C GLY A 244 6.62 -6.14 12.21
N TYR A 245 5.72 -5.91 13.14
CA TYR A 245 5.44 -6.84 14.23
C TYR A 245 3.96 -7.22 14.24
N TYR A 246 3.70 -8.45 14.64
CA TYR A 246 2.36 -8.97 14.87
C TYR A 246 2.26 -9.39 16.33
N ALA A 247 1.37 -8.72 17.06
CA ALA A 247 1.11 -8.99 18.46
C ALA A 247 -0.25 -9.67 18.62
N TYR A 248 -0.30 -10.75 19.43
CA TYR A 248 -1.54 -11.45 19.76
C TYR A 248 -1.47 -12.03 21.16
N ARG A 249 -2.62 -12.32 21.77
CA ARG A 249 -2.68 -12.98 23.06
C ARG A 249 -2.78 -14.50 22.93
N LEU A 250 -1.87 -15.18 23.64
CA LEU A 250 -1.99 -16.61 23.88
C LEU A 250 -2.32 -16.78 25.36
N THR A 251 -3.57 -17.13 25.67
CA THR A 251 -4.11 -16.99 27.03
C THR A 251 -3.96 -15.54 27.51
N ASP A 252 -3.28 -15.28 28.62
CA ASP A 252 -3.04 -13.94 29.17
C ASP A 252 -1.69 -13.33 28.76
N GLN A 253 -0.87 -14.04 27.99
CA GLN A 253 0.46 -13.58 27.59
C GLN A 253 0.41 -12.93 26.21
N LEU A 254 0.94 -11.70 26.12
CA LEU A 254 1.17 -11.05 24.84
C LEU A 254 2.37 -11.70 24.13
N ARG A 255 2.12 -12.20 22.93
CA ARG A 255 3.13 -12.73 22.01
C ARG A 255 3.41 -11.67 20.97
N VAL A 256 4.68 -11.42 20.67
CA VAL A 256 5.11 -10.46 19.64
C VAL A 256 6.04 -11.19 18.68
N LEU A 257 5.62 -11.22 17.40
CA LEU A 257 6.39 -11.81 16.33
C LEU A 257 6.97 -10.72 15.43
N ASP A 258 8.24 -10.81 15.09
CA ASP A 258 8.82 -10.05 14.00
C ASP A 258 8.41 -10.72 12.68
N VAL A 259 7.51 -10.07 11.94
CA VAL A 259 6.96 -10.57 10.69
C VAL A 259 7.60 -9.95 9.44
N SER A 260 8.75 -9.30 9.61
CA SER A 260 9.58 -8.90 8.45
C SER A 260 10.02 -10.12 7.63
N ARG A 261 10.05 -11.30 8.27
CA ARG A 261 10.35 -12.58 7.63
C ARG A 261 9.15 -13.52 7.72
N VAL A 262 8.33 -13.54 6.68
CA VAL A 262 7.22 -14.49 6.52
C VAL A 262 7.19 -15.01 5.08
N ASN A 263 6.66 -16.21 4.87
CA ASN A 263 6.41 -16.72 3.52
C ASN A 263 5.10 -16.09 3.00
N PRO A 264 5.13 -15.21 1.97
CA PRO A 264 3.95 -14.48 1.54
C PRO A 264 3.10 -15.25 0.52
N THR A 265 3.38 -16.51 0.24
CA THR A 265 2.62 -17.30 -0.75
C THR A 265 1.14 -17.42 -0.42
N TRP A 266 0.76 -17.26 0.85
CA TRP A 266 -0.64 -17.18 1.24
C TRP A 266 -1.34 -15.91 0.71
N ALA A 267 -0.61 -14.83 0.47
CA ALA A 267 -1.15 -13.60 -0.13
C ALA A 267 -1.14 -13.65 -1.67
N ASN A 268 -0.17 -14.37 -2.26
CA ASN A 268 -0.05 -14.61 -3.71
C ASN A 268 -0.27 -13.32 -4.53
N SER A 269 -0.92 -13.43 -5.70
CA SER A 269 -1.32 -12.30 -6.56
C SER A 269 -2.33 -11.33 -5.93
N ALA A 270 -2.85 -11.64 -4.75
CA ALA A 270 -3.69 -10.73 -3.99
C ALA A 270 -2.90 -9.76 -3.09
N GLY A 271 -1.58 -10.05 -2.77
CA GLY A 271 -0.94 -9.22 -1.75
C GLY A 271 0.56 -9.39 -1.51
N GLU A 272 1.32 -10.08 -2.38
CA GLU A 272 2.72 -10.44 -2.04
C GLU A 272 3.76 -9.35 -2.35
N ILE A 273 3.45 -8.32 -3.15
CA ILE A 273 4.44 -7.34 -3.62
C ILE A 273 5.18 -6.68 -2.44
N ILE A 274 6.50 -6.58 -2.59
CA ILE A 274 7.37 -5.72 -1.80
C ILE A 274 7.77 -4.53 -2.69
N SER A 275 7.61 -3.30 -2.18
CA SER A 275 7.90 -2.07 -2.95
C SER A 275 8.51 -0.98 -2.08
N THR A 276 8.66 0.21 -2.64
CA THR A 276 9.05 1.46 -1.96
C THR A 276 8.04 2.56 -2.31
N THR A 277 7.96 3.62 -1.50
CA THR A 277 7.10 4.76 -1.80
C THR A 277 7.42 5.40 -3.15
N ARG A 278 8.71 5.42 -3.57
CA ARG A 278 9.10 5.96 -4.88
C ARG A 278 8.60 5.10 -6.04
N ASP A 279 8.79 3.79 -5.96
CA ASP A 279 8.36 2.90 -7.04
C ASP A 279 6.83 2.92 -7.17
N LEU A 280 6.09 3.00 -6.05
CA LEU A 280 4.63 3.12 -6.06
C LEU A 280 4.17 4.46 -6.65
N ASP A 281 4.82 5.59 -6.32
CA ASP A 281 4.55 6.89 -6.92
C ASP A 281 4.75 6.87 -8.44
N THR A 282 5.86 6.26 -8.91
CA THR A 282 6.11 6.09 -10.36
C THR A 282 5.04 5.22 -11.00
N PHE A 283 4.62 4.13 -10.36
CA PHE A 283 3.61 3.21 -10.88
C PHE A 283 2.24 3.88 -11.02
N ILE A 284 1.75 4.54 -9.94
CA ILE A 284 0.43 5.14 -9.97
C ILE A 284 0.37 6.31 -10.96
N THR A 285 1.45 7.10 -11.07
CA THR A 285 1.57 8.17 -12.06
C THR A 285 1.42 7.60 -13.49
N ALA A 286 2.24 6.63 -13.86
CA ALA A 286 2.19 6.03 -15.19
C ALA A 286 0.84 5.35 -15.50
N LEU A 287 0.20 4.75 -14.50
CA LEU A 287 -1.11 4.14 -14.66
C LEU A 287 -2.19 5.20 -14.96
N LEU A 288 -2.24 6.26 -14.15
CA LEU A 288 -3.29 7.29 -14.25
C LEU A 288 -3.06 8.24 -15.43
N ASP A 289 -1.82 8.42 -15.89
CA ASP A 289 -1.46 9.18 -17.09
C ASP A 289 -1.76 8.40 -18.39
N GLY A 290 -2.10 7.10 -18.29
CA GLY A 290 -2.42 6.26 -19.45
C GLY A 290 -1.21 5.63 -20.15
N ASP A 291 -0.02 5.67 -19.51
CA ASP A 291 1.20 5.06 -20.08
C ASP A 291 1.15 3.52 -20.07
N LEU A 292 0.31 2.93 -19.21
CA LEU A 292 0.19 1.48 -19.05
C LEU A 292 -1.05 0.88 -19.70
N LEU A 293 -2.09 1.67 -19.93
CA LEU A 293 -3.37 1.24 -20.48
C LEU A 293 -3.88 2.27 -21.49
N PRO A 294 -4.55 1.84 -22.58
CA PRO A 294 -5.27 2.76 -23.44
C PRO A 294 -6.46 3.40 -22.70
N ALA A 295 -6.88 4.57 -23.19
CA ALA A 295 -7.81 5.45 -22.47
C ALA A 295 -9.17 4.81 -22.18
N ASP A 296 -9.67 3.96 -23.05
CA ASP A 296 -10.92 3.22 -22.89
C ASP A 296 -10.82 2.17 -21.78
N LEU A 297 -9.73 1.42 -21.70
CA LEU A 297 -9.50 0.44 -20.62
C LEU A 297 -9.18 1.11 -19.28
N LEU A 298 -8.52 2.26 -19.29
CA LEU A 298 -8.35 3.05 -18.06
C LEU A 298 -9.71 3.59 -17.58
N ALA A 299 -10.62 3.96 -18.48
CA ALA A 299 -11.98 4.34 -18.13
C ALA A 299 -12.78 3.16 -17.54
N GLU A 300 -12.65 1.96 -18.12
CA GLU A 300 -13.22 0.72 -17.55
C GLU A 300 -12.66 0.42 -16.16
N MET A 301 -11.34 0.61 -15.96
CA MET A 301 -10.70 0.43 -14.64
C MET A 301 -11.26 1.41 -13.59
N ARG A 302 -11.69 2.58 -14.03
CA ARG A 302 -12.27 3.68 -13.24
C ARG A 302 -13.81 3.65 -13.17
N ASP A 303 -14.48 2.62 -13.66
CA ASP A 303 -15.91 2.46 -13.43
C ASP A 303 -16.18 2.00 -12.00
N PHE A 304 -16.22 2.98 -11.11
CA PHE A 304 -16.29 2.76 -9.67
C PHE A 304 -17.70 2.44 -9.18
N LEU A 305 -17.89 1.24 -8.66
CA LEU A 305 -19.09 0.90 -7.88
C LEU A 305 -19.00 1.54 -6.48
N PRO A 306 -20.04 2.20 -6.00
CA PRO A 306 -20.08 2.72 -4.64
C PRO A 306 -20.10 1.56 -3.63
N ILE A 307 -19.16 1.59 -2.68
CA ILE A 307 -19.01 0.55 -1.63
C ILE A 307 -19.32 1.05 -0.23
N GLY A 308 -19.82 2.28 -0.11
CA GLY A 308 -20.16 2.94 1.15
C GLY A 308 -19.05 3.87 1.66
N GLY A 309 -19.34 4.69 2.68
CA GLY A 309 -18.37 5.58 3.32
C GLY A 309 -17.70 6.61 2.39
N GLY A 310 -18.33 7.00 1.27
CA GLY A 310 -17.70 7.88 0.27
C GLY A 310 -16.64 7.20 -0.58
N SER A 311 -16.56 5.86 -0.53
CA SER A 311 -15.59 5.06 -1.27
C SER A 311 -16.23 4.36 -2.46
N GLY A 312 -15.43 4.08 -3.50
CA GLY A 312 -15.80 3.29 -4.66
C GLY A 312 -14.72 2.28 -5.02
N TYR A 313 -15.08 1.21 -5.72
CA TYR A 313 -14.15 0.19 -6.18
C TYR A 313 -14.35 -0.11 -7.66
N GLY A 314 -13.31 0.05 -8.45
CA GLY A 314 -13.26 -0.26 -9.88
C GLY A 314 -12.57 -1.60 -10.15
N LEU A 315 -11.87 -1.72 -11.28
CA LEU A 315 -11.12 -2.94 -11.60
C LEU A 315 -9.73 -2.89 -10.95
N GLY A 316 -9.67 -3.12 -9.62
CA GLY A 316 -8.41 -3.10 -8.85
C GLY A 316 -7.91 -1.70 -8.49
N LEU A 317 -8.75 -0.71 -8.61
CA LEU A 317 -8.59 0.63 -8.04
C LEU A 317 -9.68 0.88 -7.00
N HIS A 318 -9.31 1.59 -5.96
CA HIS A 318 -10.17 2.03 -4.88
C HIS A 318 -10.22 3.56 -4.88
N THR A 319 -11.37 4.16 -4.62
CA THR A 319 -11.47 5.62 -4.43
C THR A 319 -11.82 5.97 -3.01
N ILE A 320 -11.34 7.13 -2.58
CA ILE A 320 -11.74 7.78 -1.35
C ILE A 320 -12.15 9.21 -1.65
N ASP A 321 -13.24 9.68 -1.06
CA ASP A 321 -13.64 11.08 -1.12
C ASP A 321 -13.21 11.81 0.15
N ALA A 322 -12.14 12.61 0.03
CA ALA A 322 -11.63 13.44 1.11
C ALA A 322 -12.44 14.73 1.31
N GLY A 323 -13.52 14.91 0.55
CA GLY A 323 -14.35 16.10 0.56
C GLY A 323 -13.73 17.31 -0.14
N PRO A 324 -14.54 18.33 -0.44
CA PRO A 324 -14.12 19.46 -1.27
C PRO A 324 -13.01 20.32 -0.62
N SER A 325 -12.94 20.37 0.70
CA SER A 325 -11.89 21.09 1.43
C SER A 325 -10.53 20.41 1.38
N CYS A 326 -10.48 19.12 1.03
CA CYS A 326 -9.27 18.30 0.96
C CYS A 326 -9.01 17.75 -0.45
N GLY A 327 -9.54 18.42 -1.47
CA GLY A 327 -9.24 18.12 -2.87
C GLY A 327 -10.19 17.10 -3.53
N GLY A 328 -11.23 16.61 -2.84
CA GLY A 328 -12.22 15.70 -3.39
C GLY A 328 -11.76 14.24 -3.47
N VAL A 329 -11.98 13.59 -4.61
CA VAL A 329 -11.72 12.16 -4.79
C VAL A 329 -10.25 11.86 -5.10
N TYR A 330 -9.73 10.82 -4.48
CA TYR A 330 -8.42 10.22 -4.74
C TYR A 330 -8.61 8.78 -5.19
N GLU A 331 -7.75 8.33 -6.10
CA GLU A 331 -7.75 6.99 -6.69
C GLU A 331 -6.47 6.25 -6.33
N GLY A 332 -6.56 4.96 -6.06
CA GLY A 332 -5.40 4.16 -5.69
C GLY A 332 -5.77 2.85 -5.02
N HIS A 333 -5.05 2.44 -4.01
CA HIS A 333 -5.37 1.25 -3.23
C HIS A 333 -4.72 1.29 -1.84
N THR A 334 -5.35 0.65 -0.87
CA THR A 334 -4.73 0.34 0.43
C THR A 334 -4.06 -1.02 0.39
N GLY A 335 -3.17 -1.29 1.34
CA GLY A 335 -2.57 -2.59 1.50
C GLY A 335 -2.41 -2.99 2.96
N GLY A 336 -2.79 -4.21 3.28
CA GLY A 336 -2.59 -4.82 4.58
C GLY A 336 -1.97 -6.21 4.46
N ILE A 337 -0.99 -6.48 5.28
CA ILE A 337 -0.40 -7.79 5.50
C ILE A 337 0.22 -7.75 6.91
N HIS A 338 0.35 -8.88 7.57
CA HIS A 338 0.84 -8.92 8.95
C HIS A 338 2.01 -7.97 9.19
N GLY A 339 1.85 -7.06 10.15
CA GLY A 339 2.85 -6.08 10.56
C GLY A 339 3.06 -4.89 9.62
N TYR A 340 2.34 -4.81 8.48
CA TYR A 340 2.50 -3.75 7.49
C TYR A 340 1.15 -3.23 7.02
N GLN A 341 1.02 -1.90 6.95
CA GLN A 341 -0.06 -1.20 6.28
C GLN A 341 0.52 -0.23 5.26
N SER A 342 -0.13 -0.10 4.12
CA SER A 342 0.31 0.78 3.04
C SER A 342 -0.88 1.49 2.38
N TYR A 343 -0.63 2.68 1.90
CA TYR A 343 -1.61 3.54 1.24
C TYR A 343 -0.95 4.14 0.01
N LEU A 344 -1.59 4.04 -1.12
CA LEU A 344 -1.17 4.59 -2.41
C LEU A 344 -2.37 5.30 -3.00
N PHE A 345 -2.33 6.62 -3.09
CA PHE A 345 -3.43 7.40 -3.64
C PHE A 345 -2.94 8.62 -4.41
N SER A 346 -3.66 8.94 -5.47
CA SER A 346 -3.43 10.08 -6.32
C SER A 346 -4.75 10.76 -6.66
N LYS A 347 -4.75 12.06 -6.83
CA LYS A 347 -5.82 12.72 -7.59
C LYS A 347 -5.75 12.28 -9.05
N ALA A 348 -6.90 12.26 -9.72
CA ALA A 348 -6.97 11.87 -11.13
C ALA A 348 -6.11 12.75 -12.06
N ASP A 349 -5.85 14.00 -11.67
CA ASP A 349 -4.99 14.96 -12.38
C ASP A 349 -3.52 14.92 -11.95
N GLY A 350 -3.14 14.00 -11.06
CA GLY A 350 -1.79 13.86 -10.53
C GLY A 350 -1.31 15.02 -9.65
N SER A 351 -2.13 16.04 -9.38
CA SER A 351 -1.73 17.26 -8.64
C SER A 351 -1.38 17.01 -7.17
N ILE A 352 -1.93 15.95 -6.57
CA ILE A 352 -1.56 15.46 -5.24
C ILE A 352 -1.44 13.94 -5.33
N ARG A 353 -0.29 13.39 -4.91
CA ARG A 353 -0.04 11.96 -4.76
C ARG A 353 0.60 11.70 -3.41
N PHE A 354 0.19 10.66 -2.74
CA PHE A 354 0.83 10.26 -1.50
C PHE A 354 0.94 8.74 -1.34
N GLU A 355 2.06 8.33 -0.81
CA GLU A 355 2.36 6.97 -0.40
C GLU A 355 2.71 6.98 1.08
N LEU A 356 2.02 6.15 1.84
CA LEU A 356 2.28 5.91 3.25
C LEU A 356 2.57 4.43 3.47
N SER A 357 3.66 4.13 4.16
CA SER A 357 3.91 2.80 4.73
C SER A 357 4.06 2.91 6.24
N VAL A 358 3.35 2.05 6.95
CA VAL A 358 3.36 1.93 8.40
C VAL A 358 3.74 0.50 8.75
N THR A 359 4.69 0.33 9.67
CA THR A 359 4.93 -0.96 10.32
C THR A 359 4.37 -0.93 11.73
N ASN A 360 3.64 -1.98 12.11
CA ASN A 360 3.10 -2.11 13.45
C ASN A 360 4.24 -2.38 14.46
N ASP A 361 4.07 -1.92 15.69
CA ASP A 361 4.94 -2.23 16.80
C ASP A 361 4.47 -3.48 17.60
N ALA A 362 4.85 -3.57 18.86
CA ALA A 362 4.46 -4.65 19.77
C ALA A 362 3.10 -4.41 20.46
N THR A 363 2.33 -3.42 20.05
CA THR A 363 1.02 -3.11 20.63
C THR A 363 0.01 -4.20 20.30
N ASP A 364 -0.76 -4.61 21.31
CA ASP A 364 -1.85 -5.58 21.13
C ASP A 364 -2.97 -4.98 20.29
N SER A 365 -3.09 -5.41 19.04
CA SER A 365 -4.14 -4.95 18.14
C SER A 365 -5.54 -5.46 18.51
N ALA A 366 -5.64 -6.44 19.40
CA ALA A 366 -6.90 -6.91 19.95
C ALA A 366 -7.41 -6.03 21.11
N ASP A 367 -6.59 -5.12 21.63
CA ASP A 367 -7.03 -4.07 22.55
C ASP A 367 -7.78 -2.98 21.78
N PRO A 368 -9.12 -2.83 21.98
CA PRO A 368 -9.94 -1.90 21.21
C PRO A 368 -9.48 -0.43 21.34
N GLU A 369 -8.96 -0.04 22.51
CA GLU A 369 -8.47 1.32 22.74
C GLU A 369 -7.18 1.59 21.97
N ALA A 370 -6.26 0.62 21.97
CA ALA A 370 -5.02 0.72 21.21
C ALA A 370 -5.31 0.73 19.69
N ALA A 371 -6.17 -0.16 19.22
CA ALA A 371 -6.61 -0.20 17.82
C ALA A 371 -7.26 1.12 17.38
N HIS A 372 -8.14 1.70 18.22
CA HIS A 372 -8.78 3.00 17.94
C HIS A 372 -7.75 4.13 17.89
N ARG A 373 -6.84 4.23 18.87
CA ARG A 373 -5.77 5.25 18.87
C ARG A 373 -4.90 5.15 17.62
N PHE A 374 -4.55 3.95 17.22
CA PHE A 374 -3.77 3.70 16.00
C PHE A 374 -4.52 4.14 14.75
N ALA A 375 -5.79 3.74 14.59
CA ALA A 375 -6.62 4.12 13.45
C ALA A 375 -6.78 5.65 13.33
N VAL A 376 -7.05 6.34 14.45
CA VAL A 376 -7.11 7.80 14.51
C VAL A 376 -5.80 8.44 14.09
N ALA A 377 -4.67 7.90 14.55
CA ALA A 377 -3.35 8.44 14.20
C ALA A 377 -3.01 8.23 12.72
N VAL A 378 -3.34 7.08 12.13
CA VAL A 378 -3.24 6.86 10.68
C VAL A 378 -4.10 7.87 9.92
N ASN A 379 -5.36 8.02 10.31
CA ASN A 379 -6.28 8.98 9.69
C ASN A 379 -5.72 10.42 9.75
N ASN A 380 -5.10 10.82 10.85
CA ASN A 380 -4.46 12.14 10.96
C ASN A 380 -3.30 12.33 10.00
N VAL A 381 -2.52 11.28 9.70
CA VAL A 381 -1.44 11.34 8.68
C VAL A 381 -2.05 11.53 7.29
N LEU A 382 -3.10 10.77 6.95
CA LEU A 382 -3.80 10.88 5.67
C LEU A 382 -4.40 12.28 5.49
N ILE A 383 -5.10 12.80 6.51
CA ILE A 383 -5.64 14.17 6.50
C ILE A 383 -4.54 15.21 6.32
N ALA A 384 -3.44 15.09 7.05
CA ALA A 384 -2.31 16.03 6.93
C ALA A 384 -1.66 15.99 5.55
N ALA A 385 -1.64 14.82 4.90
CA ALA A 385 -1.11 14.66 3.55
C ALA A 385 -2.00 15.35 2.49
N VAL A 386 -3.33 15.15 2.54
CA VAL A 386 -4.24 15.61 1.49
C VAL A 386 -4.85 16.99 1.76
N CYS A 387 -5.06 17.37 3.03
CA CYS A 387 -5.68 18.64 3.44
C CYS A 387 -4.65 19.70 3.85
N GLY A 388 -3.40 19.33 4.04
CA GLY A 388 -2.38 20.24 4.54
C GLY A 388 -2.75 20.83 5.91
N THR A 389 -2.92 22.17 6.00
CA THR A 389 -3.33 22.87 7.22
C THR A 389 -4.85 23.05 7.34
N ALA A 390 -5.60 22.73 6.28
CA ALA A 390 -7.06 22.79 6.34
C ALA A 390 -7.57 21.82 7.41
N ARG A 391 -8.51 22.31 8.24
CA ARG A 391 -9.20 21.45 9.23
C ARG A 391 -10.56 21.11 8.66
N PRO A 392 -10.83 19.85 8.23
CA PRO A 392 -12.17 19.46 7.85
C PRO A 392 -13.12 19.67 9.04
N ALA A 393 -14.33 20.14 8.77
CA ALA A 393 -15.35 20.33 9.79
C ALA A 393 -15.77 19.01 10.47
N ASP A 394 -15.65 17.88 9.73
CA ASP A 394 -15.96 16.52 10.20
C ASP A 394 -14.75 15.60 10.03
N ARG A 395 -13.86 15.60 11.02
CA ARG A 395 -12.62 14.79 11.01
C ARG A 395 -12.81 13.30 11.24
N ALA A 396 -13.94 12.91 11.83
CA ALA A 396 -14.08 11.55 12.38
C ALA A 396 -14.38 10.48 11.33
N THR A 397 -14.78 10.84 10.10
CA THR A 397 -15.32 9.88 9.14
C THR A 397 -14.62 9.83 7.77
N MET A 398 -13.65 10.70 7.53
CA MET A 398 -13.09 10.90 6.18
C MET A 398 -12.41 9.64 5.59
N PHE A 399 -11.92 8.75 6.45
CA PHE A 399 -11.24 7.52 6.05
C PHE A 399 -11.72 6.27 6.82
N ASP A 400 -12.88 6.34 7.49
CA ASP A 400 -13.42 5.22 8.29
C ASP A 400 -13.75 3.97 7.45
N GLY A 401 -13.84 4.09 6.13
CA GLY A 401 -14.05 2.97 5.19
C GLY A 401 -12.77 2.29 4.72
N LEU A 402 -11.58 2.80 5.07
CA LEU A 402 -10.30 2.22 4.68
C LEU A 402 -9.85 1.11 5.65
N ALA A 403 -10.73 0.18 5.99
CA ALA A 403 -10.29 -1.03 6.67
C ALA A 403 -9.22 -1.71 5.78
N VAL A 404 -8.01 -1.83 6.30
CA VAL A 404 -6.96 -2.61 5.67
C VAL A 404 -7.42 -4.06 5.76
N ALA A 405 -7.84 -4.63 4.62
CA ALA A 405 -8.34 -6.00 4.50
C ALA A 405 -7.25 -7.04 4.76
#